data_e62df365bf33a26a2a407ff0d34fdec0
#
_entry.id   e62df365bf33a26a2a407ff0d34fdec0
#
_cell.length_a   1.000
_cell.length_b   1.000
_cell.length_c   1.000
_cell.angle_alpha   90.00
_cell.angle_beta   90.00
_cell.angle_gamma   90.00
#
_symmetry.space_group_name_H-M   'P 1'
#
loop_
_entity.id
_entity.type
_entity.pdbx_description
1 polymer ?
#
loop_
_entity_poly.entity_id
_entity_poly.type
_entity_poly.pdbx_seq_one_letter_code
_entity_poly.pdbx_strand_id
1 'polypeptide(L)'
;MILRLIAGLVVAVMLAGCQSVDVKPAQPTLHIPAQWRATSGPTSPTEQLWWRNFHDNHLNRYVDQALKNNSDVLIARERINEYQARVFAADGSLFPSLDAGVTGTRARSQSAATGLPVYGTVYRGSLTASYDVDIWGVNRSTANAAQASLEAQKAAAAAADLTVASSVASGYVTLLSLDEQLRVTESTLKSREEAFNLAKRQFETGYSSRLELMQSDSELRSTRAQVPVLQHQIAQQENALSLLLGSNPGAVARSESFARLTPLKLPSQLPSTLLNRRPDIVQAERQLVAADSSLAASRASLLPSINLTATGSIQDRTLSGLLDNPLQLWSAGGSILAPLLNRQALNAQVDISQSQRNQALYAYEKTVRNAFAEVNNSLDAITRYQEQLTELLAQQAVAQETLRIAQNRYRNGYSSYLDVLDAQRTLFSVQTSVVQVKNNLLLAQIVLYRALGGGWGSA
;
A
#
# COMPACT_ATOMS: atom_id res chain seq x y z
N MET A 1 20.98 -57.04 -27.61
CA MET A 1 21.23 -57.08 -26.17
C MET A 1 21.50 -55.68 -25.59
N ILE A 2 22.34 -54.86 -26.17
CA ILE A 2 22.68 -53.50 -25.73
C ILE A 2 21.47 -52.56 -25.70
N LEU A 3 20.56 -52.63 -26.66
CA LEU A 3 19.36 -51.76 -26.72
C LEU A 3 18.37 -52.03 -25.60
N ARG A 4 18.24 -53.28 -25.13
CA ARG A 4 17.40 -53.68 -23.98
C ARG A 4 18.02 -53.27 -22.66
N LEU A 5 19.35 -53.23 -22.54
CA LEU A 5 20.06 -52.73 -21.37
C LEU A 5 19.96 -51.22 -21.27
N ILE A 6 20.05 -50.50 -22.37
CA ILE A 6 19.85 -49.03 -22.39
C ILE A 6 18.40 -48.67 -22.04
N ALA A 7 17.42 -49.40 -22.60
CA ALA A 7 16.00 -49.18 -22.24
C ALA A 7 15.72 -49.49 -20.77
N GLY A 8 16.33 -50.57 -20.20
CA GLY A 8 16.20 -50.86 -18.77
C GLY A 8 16.85 -49.84 -17.86
N LEU A 9 18.01 -49.28 -18.26
CA LEU A 9 18.70 -48.22 -17.52
C LEU A 9 17.92 -46.92 -17.57
N VAL A 10 17.32 -46.56 -18.69
CA VAL A 10 16.45 -45.37 -18.82
C VAL A 10 15.20 -45.47 -17.96
N VAL A 11 14.56 -46.66 -17.93
CA VAL A 11 13.39 -46.89 -17.05
C VAL A 11 13.76 -46.86 -15.57
N ALA A 12 14.92 -47.43 -15.19
CA ALA A 12 15.41 -47.40 -13.81
C ALA A 12 15.76 -45.97 -13.33
N VAL A 13 16.35 -45.13 -14.19
CA VAL A 13 16.62 -43.71 -13.93
C VAL A 13 15.32 -42.91 -13.86
N MET A 14 14.30 -43.25 -14.65
CA MET A 14 12.98 -42.62 -14.60
C MET A 14 12.23 -42.96 -13.28
N LEU A 15 12.37 -44.16 -12.75
CA LEU A 15 11.72 -44.55 -11.47
C LEU A 15 12.40 -43.99 -10.22
N ALA A 16 13.69 -43.66 -10.29
CA ALA A 16 14.41 -42.99 -9.19
C ALA A 16 14.22 -41.47 -9.15
N GLY A 17 13.61 -40.88 -10.19
CA GLY A 17 13.58 -39.44 -10.43
C GLY A 17 12.33 -38.66 -10.00
N CYS A 18 11.36 -39.29 -9.31
CA CYS A 18 10.15 -38.57 -8.84
C CYS A 18 10.38 -37.68 -7.62
N GLN A 19 11.56 -37.13 -7.41
CA GLN A 19 11.75 -36.07 -6.44
C GLN A 19 11.54 -34.72 -7.13
N SER A 20 10.38 -34.07 -6.87
CA SER A 20 10.22 -32.66 -7.13
C SER A 20 11.41 -31.90 -6.54
N VAL A 21 11.95 -30.93 -7.26
CA VAL A 21 13.02 -30.05 -6.76
C VAL A 21 12.42 -29.16 -5.67
N ASP A 22 12.41 -29.69 -4.44
CA ASP A 22 11.86 -28.99 -3.29
C ASP A 22 12.85 -27.93 -2.79
N VAL A 23 12.42 -26.69 -2.73
CA VAL A 23 13.18 -25.61 -2.11
C VAL A 23 12.65 -25.44 -0.70
N LYS A 24 13.49 -25.69 0.30
CA LYS A 24 13.11 -25.41 1.70
C LYS A 24 12.70 -23.95 1.83
N PRO A 25 11.52 -23.66 2.41
CA PRO A 25 11.07 -22.28 2.62
C PRO A 25 12.11 -21.44 3.35
N ALA A 26 12.21 -20.18 2.97
CA ALA A 26 13.10 -19.26 3.65
C ALA A 26 12.67 -19.11 5.13
N GLN A 27 13.63 -19.24 6.04
CA GLN A 27 13.36 -19.05 7.46
C GLN A 27 13.82 -17.65 7.88
N PRO A 28 12.89 -16.74 8.24
CA PRO A 28 13.26 -15.41 8.73
C PRO A 28 13.89 -15.50 10.13
N THR A 29 14.93 -14.68 10.35
CA THR A 29 15.60 -14.55 11.65
C THR A 29 15.00 -13.40 12.46
N LEU A 30 13.70 -13.51 12.79
CA LEU A 30 12.97 -12.47 13.51
C LEU A 30 12.85 -12.80 15.00
N HIS A 31 13.24 -11.84 15.84
CA HIS A 31 12.91 -11.87 17.25
C HIS A 31 11.60 -11.09 17.47
N ILE A 32 10.52 -11.80 17.78
CA ILE A 32 9.21 -11.22 18.08
C ILE A 32 9.16 -10.90 19.57
N PRO A 33 9.02 -9.64 19.99
CA PRO A 33 8.92 -9.29 21.40
C PRO A 33 7.61 -9.84 21.98
N ALA A 34 7.63 -10.28 23.24
CA ALA A 34 6.45 -10.80 23.92
C ALA A 34 5.43 -9.68 24.25
N GLN A 35 5.90 -8.45 24.46
CA GLN A 35 5.09 -7.29 24.84
C GLN A 35 5.59 -6.01 24.16
N TRP A 36 4.73 -5.01 24.06
CA TRP A 36 5.09 -3.67 23.64
C TRP A 36 5.90 -2.95 24.74
N ARG A 37 6.71 -1.94 24.35
CA ARG A 37 7.47 -1.12 25.31
C ARG A 37 6.57 -0.25 26.18
N ALA A 38 5.47 0.26 25.64
CA ALA A 38 4.45 0.96 26.42
C ALA A 38 3.41 -0.06 26.90
N THR A 39 3.04 0.00 28.18
CA THR A 39 2.02 -0.86 28.77
C THR A 39 0.67 -0.57 28.10
N SER A 40 0.17 -1.56 27.39
CA SER A 40 -1.19 -1.53 26.87
C SER A 40 -2.12 -2.21 27.89
N GLY A 41 -3.34 -1.68 27.99
CA GLY A 41 -4.40 -2.27 28.84
C GLY A 41 -4.79 -3.70 28.41
N PRO A 42 -5.90 -4.26 28.93
CA PRO A 42 -6.35 -5.59 28.56
C PRO A 42 -6.55 -5.73 27.06
N THR A 43 -6.20 -6.88 26.51
CA THR A 43 -6.28 -7.19 25.07
C THR A 43 -7.70 -6.93 24.55
N SER A 44 -7.83 -6.02 23.61
CA SER A 44 -9.05 -5.76 22.87
C SER A 44 -8.78 -5.84 21.35
N PRO A 45 -9.68 -6.45 20.56
CA PRO A 45 -9.50 -6.53 19.11
C PRO A 45 -9.61 -5.15 18.48
N THR A 46 -8.86 -4.93 17.40
CA THR A 46 -9.04 -3.76 16.53
C THR A 46 -10.33 -3.94 15.73
N GLU A 47 -11.22 -2.95 15.79
CA GLU A 47 -12.47 -2.97 15.01
C GLU A 47 -12.20 -2.67 13.54
N GLN A 48 -12.90 -3.36 12.63
CA GLN A 48 -12.75 -3.16 11.18
C GLN A 48 -13.10 -1.74 10.73
N LEU A 49 -14.10 -1.13 11.37
CA LEU A 49 -14.60 0.20 11.03
C LEU A 49 -14.23 1.21 12.14
N TRP A 50 -12.97 1.16 12.60
CA TRP A 50 -12.46 1.93 13.74
C TRP A 50 -12.75 3.45 13.63
N TRP A 51 -12.84 4.02 12.42
CA TRP A 51 -13.16 5.44 12.23
C TRP A 51 -14.58 5.82 12.67
N ARG A 52 -15.49 4.85 12.77
CA ARG A 52 -16.85 5.07 13.29
C ARG A 52 -16.86 5.42 14.78
N ASN A 53 -15.82 5.08 15.49
CA ASN A 53 -15.66 5.42 16.92
C ASN A 53 -15.40 6.91 17.17
N PHE A 54 -15.16 7.69 16.12
CA PHE A 54 -15.20 9.16 16.21
C PHE A 54 -16.62 9.72 16.30
N HIS A 55 -17.65 8.90 16.07
CA HIS A 55 -19.08 9.29 16.07
C HIS A 55 -19.40 10.47 15.15
N ASP A 56 -18.68 10.60 14.04
CA ASP A 56 -18.86 11.65 13.04
C ASP A 56 -19.42 11.08 11.73
N ASN A 57 -20.64 11.49 11.37
CA ASN A 57 -21.33 10.99 10.18
C ASN A 57 -20.69 11.49 8.87
N HIS A 58 -20.02 12.66 8.88
CA HIS A 58 -19.31 13.15 7.71
C HIS A 58 -18.05 12.30 7.45
N LEU A 59 -17.27 12.04 8.51
CA LEU A 59 -16.10 11.17 8.43
C LEU A 59 -16.49 9.78 7.89
N ASN A 60 -17.55 9.17 8.43
CA ASN A 60 -18.01 7.86 7.98
C ASN A 60 -18.32 7.85 6.47
N ARG A 61 -19.10 8.83 5.99
CA ARG A 61 -19.42 8.96 4.56
C ARG A 61 -18.18 9.19 3.69
N TYR A 62 -17.23 9.99 4.17
CA TYR A 62 -16.02 10.28 3.41
C TYR A 62 -15.11 9.04 3.29
N VAL A 63 -14.94 8.26 4.34
CA VAL A 63 -14.20 7.01 4.25
C VAL A 63 -14.89 6.03 3.29
N ASP A 64 -16.22 5.86 3.41
CA ASP A 64 -16.99 4.99 2.51
C ASP A 64 -16.90 5.46 1.04
N GLN A 65 -16.95 6.78 0.79
CA GLN A 65 -16.78 7.36 -0.53
C GLN A 65 -15.38 7.13 -1.09
N ALA A 66 -14.35 7.36 -0.28
CA ALA A 66 -12.96 7.19 -0.69
C ALA A 66 -12.66 5.73 -1.03
N LEU A 67 -13.07 4.78 -0.19
CA LEU A 67 -12.89 3.34 -0.45
C LEU A 67 -13.61 2.88 -1.74
N LYS A 68 -14.61 3.63 -2.21
CA LYS A 68 -15.32 3.34 -3.45
C LYS A 68 -14.71 4.00 -4.67
N ASN A 69 -14.25 5.24 -4.55
CA ASN A 69 -13.96 6.12 -5.68
C ASN A 69 -12.48 6.55 -5.78
N ASN A 70 -11.67 6.33 -4.74
CA ASN A 70 -10.26 6.73 -4.75
C ASN A 70 -9.49 5.97 -5.83
N SER A 71 -8.70 6.70 -6.62
CA SER A 71 -7.97 6.13 -7.75
C SER A 71 -6.94 5.07 -7.33
N ASP A 72 -6.27 5.22 -6.19
CA ASP A 72 -5.28 4.24 -5.72
C ASP A 72 -5.96 2.92 -5.34
N VAL A 73 -7.15 2.99 -4.72
CA VAL A 73 -7.99 1.82 -4.41
C VAL A 73 -8.45 1.13 -5.70
N LEU A 74 -8.92 1.90 -6.68
CA LEU A 74 -9.36 1.35 -7.96
C LEU A 74 -8.20 0.70 -8.72
N ILE A 75 -7.04 1.35 -8.78
CA ILE A 75 -5.81 0.78 -9.37
C ILE A 75 -5.41 -0.51 -8.66
N ALA A 76 -5.47 -0.56 -7.32
CA ALA A 76 -5.13 -1.76 -6.57
C ALA A 76 -6.09 -2.93 -6.87
N ARG A 77 -7.37 -2.65 -7.09
CA ARG A 77 -8.37 -3.66 -7.50
C ARG A 77 -8.12 -4.15 -8.93
N GLU A 78 -7.81 -3.25 -9.88
CA GLU A 78 -7.49 -3.67 -11.25
C GLU A 78 -6.20 -4.50 -11.32
N ARG A 79 -5.23 -4.25 -10.44
CA ARG A 79 -4.06 -5.12 -10.31
C ARG A 79 -4.41 -6.55 -9.89
N ILE A 80 -5.44 -6.74 -9.07
CA ILE A 80 -5.91 -8.10 -8.74
C ILE A 80 -6.39 -8.80 -10.02
N ASN A 81 -7.17 -8.12 -10.88
CA ASN A 81 -7.64 -8.65 -12.15
C ASN A 81 -6.48 -8.99 -13.08
N GLU A 82 -5.45 -8.14 -13.16
CA GLU A 82 -4.23 -8.40 -13.92
C GLU A 82 -3.52 -9.69 -13.44
N TYR A 83 -3.30 -9.80 -12.11
CA TYR A 83 -2.62 -10.97 -11.56
C TYR A 83 -3.46 -12.24 -11.64
N GLN A 84 -4.78 -12.14 -11.61
CA GLN A 84 -5.69 -13.25 -11.90
C GLN A 84 -5.51 -13.76 -13.33
N ALA A 85 -5.39 -12.87 -14.32
CA ALA A 85 -5.10 -13.23 -15.70
C ALA A 85 -3.69 -13.85 -15.84
N ARG A 86 -2.71 -13.38 -15.08
CA ARG A 86 -1.37 -13.99 -15.04
C ARG A 86 -1.38 -15.41 -14.48
N VAL A 87 -2.17 -15.68 -13.44
CA VAL A 87 -2.38 -17.05 -12.92
C VAL A 87 -3.00 -17.92 -13.99
N PHE A 88 -4.08 -17.45 -14.64
CA PHE A 88 -4.71 -18.20 -15.73
C PHE A 88 -3.74 -18.52 -16.88
N ALA A 89 -2.88 -17.56 -17.25
CA ALA A 89 -1.84 -17.77 -18.26
C ALA A 89 -0.78 -18.80 -17.82
N ALA A 90 -0.36 -18.75 -16.53
CA ALA A 90 0.60 -19.71 -15.98
C ALA A 90 0.00 -21.13 -15.88
N ASP A 91 -1.26 -21.23 -15.44
CA ASP A 91 -1.98 -22.52 -15.39
C ASP A 91 -2.16 -23.11 -16.78
N GLY A 92 -2.29 -22.28 -17.83
CA GLY A 92 -2.35 -22.71 -19.21
C GLY A 92 -1.14 -23.57 -19.64
N SER A 93 0.04 -23.31 -19.05
CA SER A 93 1.25 -24.11 -19.32
C SER A 93 1.23 -25.54 -18.74
N LEU A 94 0.27 -25.82 -17.84
CA LEU A 94 0.06 -27.16 -17.27
C LEU A 94 -0.73 -28.09 -18.20
N PHE A 95 -1.30 -27.58 -19.29
CA PHE A 95 -2.13 -28.28 -20.23
C PHE A 95 -1.50 -28.31 -21.62
N PRO A 96 -1.86 -29.30 -22.49
CA PRO A 96 -1.42 -29.29 -23.86
C PRO A 96 -1.88 -28.05 -24.63
N SER A 97 -0.99 -27.48 -25.46
CA SER A 97 -1.40 -26.48 -26.47
C SER A 97 -1.91 -27.17 -27.73
N LEU A 98 -2.82 -26.54 -28.45
CA LEU A 98 -3.32 -26.96 -29.76
C LEU A 98 -3.28 -25.76 -30.70
N ASP A 99 -2.42 -25.87 -31.71
CA ASP A 99 -2.20 -24.81 -32.67
C ASP A 99 -2.68 -25.26 -34.06
N ALA A 100 -3.38 -24.36 -34.76
CA ALA A 100 -3.78 -24.54 -36.14
C ALA A 100 -2.99 -23.62 -37.06
N GLY A 101 -2.44 -24.13 -38.14
CA GLY A 101 -1.67 -23.32 -39.07
C GLY A 101 -1.95 -23.69 -40.53
N VAL A 102 -1.87 -22.71 -41.41
CA VAL A 102 -1.89 -22.91 -42.87
C VAL A 102 -0.62 -22.27 -43.44
N THR A 103 0.11 -23.04 -44.23
CA THR A 103 1.33 -22.57 -44.89
C THR A 103 1.29 -22.86 -46.40
N GLY A 104 1.79 -21.90 -47.20
CA GLY A 104 2.06 -22.08 -48.61
C GLY A 104 3.55 -21.85 -48.88
N THR A 105 4.24 -22.85 -49.34
CA THR A 105 5.69 -22.79 -49.60
C THR A 105 5.97 -23.11 -51.06
N ARG A 106 6.73 -22.24 -51.76
CA ARG A 106 7.30 -22.50 -53.05
C ARG A 106 8.82 -22.55 -52.90
N ALA A 107 9.39 -23.70 -53.18
CA ALA A 107 10.82 -23.93 -53.01
C ALA A 107 11.46 -24.44 -54.31
N ARG A 108 12.74 -24.08 -54.51
CA ARG A 108 13.63 -24.72 -55.47
C ARG A 108 14.54 -25.67 -54.72
N SER A 109 14.43 -26.92 -54.98
CA SER A 109 15.26 -27.97 -54.37
C SER A 109 15.99 -28.77 -55.44
N GLN A 110 16.99 -29.55 -55.05
CA GLN A 110 17.67 -30.50 -55.96
C GLN A 110 16.97 -31.83 -55.84
N SER A 111 16.66 -32.44 -57.01
CA SER A 111 16.12 -33.76 -57.04
C SER A 111 17.20 -34.76 -56.63
N ALA A 112 16.91 -35.63 -55.66
CA ALA A 112 17.83 -36.69 -55.23
C ALA A 112 18.09 -37.74 -56.28
N ALA A 113 17.15 -37.90 -57.22
CA ALA A 113 17.28 -38.92 -58.31
C ALA A 113 18.08 -38.42 -59.53
N THR A 114 18.00 -37.14 -59.87
CA THR A 114 18.60 -36.62 -61.15
C THR A 114 19.68 -35.55 -60.91
N GLY A 115 19.84 -35.05 -59.69
CA GLY A 115 20.75 -33.95 -59.37
C GLY A 115 20.31 -32.60 -59.93
N LEU A 116 19.19 -32.49 -60.66
CA LEU A 116 18.70 -31.27 -61.29
C LEU A 116 17.79 -30.45 -60.35
N PRO A 117 17.73 -29.12 -60.55
CA PRO A 117 16.83 -28.29 -59.81
C PRO A 117 15.37 -28.63 -60.12
N VAL A 118 14.56 -28.77 -59.07
CA VAL A 118 13.09 -28.92 -59.11
C VAL A 118 12.40 -27.85 -58.37
N TYR A 119 11.35 -27.29 -58.96
CA TYR A 119 10.48 -26.31 -58.27
C TYR A 119 9.24 -27.04 -57.77
N GLY A 120 8.95 -26.83 -56.48
CA GLY A 120 7.74 -27.38 -55.85
C GLY A 120 6.95 -26.28 -55.14
N THR A 121 5.64 -26.37 -55.26
CA THR A 121 4.71 -25.59 -54.43
C THR A 121 3.95 -26.56 -53.55
N VAL A 122 3.84 -26.30 -52.23
CA VAL A 122 3.08 -27.11 -51.29
C VAL A 122 2.26 -26.18 -50.44
N TYR A 123 0.96 -26.44 -50.39
CA TYR A 123 0.05 -25.87 -49.42
C TYR A 123 -0.21 -26.89 -48.32
N ARG A 124 -0.14 -26.46 -47.06
CA ARG A 124 -0.33 -27.35 -45.91
C ARG A 124 -1.24 -26.70 -44.88
N GLY A 125 -2.28 -27.40 -44.45
CA GLY A 125 -3.04 -27.14 -43.23
C GLY A 125 -2.58 -28.10 -42.15
N SER A 126 -2.34 -27.64 -40.92
CA SER A 126 -1.88 -28.50 -39.82
C SER A 126 -2.55 -28.13 -38.49
N LEU A 127 -2.80 -29.17 -37.68
CA LEU A 127 -3.13 -29.07 -36.27
C LEU A 127 -1.98 -29.71 -35.49
N THR A 128 -1.40 -28.97 -34.57
CA THR A 128 -0.27 -29.47 -33.76
C THR A 128 -0.65 -29.34 -32.28
N ALA A 129 -0.66 -30.47 -31.59
CA ALA A 129 -0.75 -30.54 -30.14
C ALA A 129 0.66 -30.69 -29.56
N SER A 130 0.99 -29.88 -28.54
CA SER A 130 2.27 -29.93 -27.85
C SER A 130 2.04 -29.90 -26.33
N TYR A 131 2.77 -30.74 -25.60
CA TYR A 131 2.68 -30.87 -24.18
C TYR A 131 4.05 -31.07 -23.52
N ASP A 132 4.43 -30.16 -22.62
CA ASP A 132 5.60 -30.30 -21.78
C ASP A 132 5.25 -31.10 -20.54
N VAL A 133 5.83 -32.30 -20.42
CA VAL A 133 5.59 -33.19 -19.28
C VAL A 133 6.37 -32.65 -18.06
N ASP A 134 5.66 -32.07 -17.13
CA ASP A 134 6.24 -31.36 -15.97
C ASP A 134 6.67 -32.32 -14.85
N ILE A 135 7.63 -33.20 -15.14
CA ILE A 135 8.13 -34.18 -14.17
C ILE A 135 8.83 -33.49 -12.99
N TRP A 136 9.62 -32.48 -13.29
CA TRP A 136 10.46 -31.78 -12.32
C TRP A 136 9.74 -30.61 -11.67
N GLY A 137 8.57 -30.25 -12.13
CA GLY A 137 7.72 -29.23 -11.56
C GLY A 137 8.10 -27.79 -11.96
N VAL A 138 8.69 -27.57 -13.14
CA VAL A 138 8.99 -26.23 -13.66
C VAL A 138 7.70 -25.41 -13.84
N ASN A 139 6.73 -25.98 -14.58
CA ASN A 139 5.46 -25.31 -14.87
C ASN A 139 4.62 -25.18 -13.61
N ARG A 140 4.56 -26.21 -12.76
CA ARG A 140 3.88 -26.17 -11.46
C ARG A 140 4.46 -25.11 -10.54
N SER A 141 5.79 -25.01 -10.44
CA SER A 141 6.45 -24.01 -9.61
C SER A 141 6.21 -22.59 -10.14
N THR A 142 6.14 -22.43 -11.47
CA THR A 142 5.80 -21.15 -12.12
C THR A 142 4.35 -20.75 -11.83
N ALA A 143 3.41 -21.68 -11.92
CA ALA A 143 2.00 -21.45 -11.57
C ALA A 143 1.85 -21.12 -10.08
N ASN A 144 2.55 -21.82 -9.17
CA ASN A 144 2.57 -21.52 -7.74
C ASN A 144 3.15 -20.14 -7.46
N ALA A 145 4.18 -19.71 -8.18
CA ALA A 145 4.74 -18.36 -8.05
C ALA A 145 3.74 -17.28 -8.50
N ALA A 146 3.00 -17.53 -9.58
CA ALA A 146 1.94 -16.63 -10.05
C ALA A 146 0.78 -16.55 -9.02
N GLN A 147 0.36 -17.69 -8.48
CA GLN A 147 -0.69 -17.75 -7.44
C GLN A 147 -0.27 -17.01 -6.18
N ALA A 148 0.95 -17.21 -5.67
CA ALA A 148 1.47 -16.48 -4.51
C ALA A 148 1.58 -14.97 -4.78
N SER A 149 1.92 -14.58 -6.02
CA SER A 149 1.95 -13.19 -6.45
C SER A 149 0.54 -12.57 -6.48
N LEU A 150 -0.48 -13.32 -6.88
CA LEU A 150 -1.89 -12.89 -6.79
C LEU A 150 -2.31 -12.66 -5.34
N GLU A 151 -1.96 -13.58 -4.44
CA GLU A 151 -2.25 -13.42 -3.00
C GLU A 151 -1.55 -12.19 -2.41
N ALA A 152 -0.28 -11.94 -2.80
CA ALA A 152 0.44 -10.73 -2.43
C ALA A 152 -0.29 -9.47 -2.92
N GLN A 153 -0.83 -9.50 -4.14
CA GLN A 153 -1.56 -8.35 -4.70
C GLN A 153 -2.91 -8.12 -4.01
N LYS A 154 -3.62 -9.18 -3.58
CA LYS A 154 -4.83 -9.05 -2.74
C LYS A 154 -4.52 -8.38 -1.40
N ALA A 155 -3.41 -8.77 -0.76
CA ALA A 155 -2.95 -8.14 0.46
C ALA A 155 -2.52 -6.67 0.23
N ALA A 156 -1.87 -6.37 -0.91
CA ALA A 156 -1.53 -5.00 -1.30
C ALA A 156 -2.78 -4.11 -1.47
N ALA A 157 -3.85 -4.65 -2.04
CA ALA A 157 -5.11 -3.92 -2.18
C ALA A 157 -5.75 -3.62 -0.81
N ALA A 158 -5.71 -4.57 0.11
CA ALA A 158 -6.17 -4.34 1.49
C ALA A 158 -5.30 -3.28 2.22
N ALA A 159 -3.98 -3.26 1.97
CA ALA A 159 -3.09 -2.22 2.49
C ALA A 159 -3.42 -0.83 1.91
N ALA A 160 -3.80 -0.76 0.64
CA ALA A 160 -4.26 0.48 0.00
C ALA A 160 -5.56 0.98 0.63
N ASP A 161 -6.56 0.10 0.82
CA ASP A 161 -7.82 0.43 1.48
C ASP A 161 -7.57 1.01 2.89
N LEU A 162 -6.71 0.37 3.69
CA LEU A 162 -6.36 0.81 5.04
C LEU A 162 -5.62 2.16 5.01
N THR A 163 -4.72 2.34 4.06
CA THR A 163 -3.96 3.60 3.90
C THR A 163 -4.89 4.75 3.51
N VAL A 164 -5.79 4.54 2.55
CA VAL A 164 -6.75 5.56 2.11
C VAL A 164 -7.72 5.91 3.25
N ALA A 165 -8.29 4.93 3.95
CA ALA A 165 -9.15 5.17 5.10
C ALA A 165 -8.45 6.00 6.20
N SER A 166 -7.19 5.65 6.52
CA SER A 166 -6.38 6.38 7.50
C SER A 166 -6.05 7.79 7.04
N SER A 167 -5.75 7.98 5.74
CA SER A 167 -5.44 9.29 5.17
C SER A 167 -6.66 10.21 5.17
N VAL A 168 -7.85 9.69 4.85
CA VAL A 168 -9.12 10.44 4.93
C VAL A 168 -9.41 10.84 6.36
N ALA A 169 -9.29 9.91 7.32
CA ALA A 169 -9.54 10.21 8.73
C ALA A 169 -8.55 11.27 9.25
N SER A 170 -7.27 11.12 8.95
CA SER A 170 -6.23 12.09 9.34
C SER A 170 -6.46 13.46 8.72
N GLY A 171 -6.77 13.49 7.42
CA GLY A 171 -7.05 14.72 6.69
C GLY A 171 -8.28 15.45 7.21
N TYR A 172 -9.34 14.71 7.56
CA TYR A 172 -10.55 15.26 8.11
C TYR A 172 -10.35 15.83 9.54
N VAL A 173 -9.64 15.11 10.41
CA VAL A 173 -9.27 15.59 11.75
C VAL A 173 -8.40 16.85 11.66
N THR A 174 -7.45 16.87 10.73
CA THR A 174 -6.62 18.06 10.48
C THR A 174 -7.46 19.25 9.99
N LEU A 175 -8.43 19.03 9.10
CA LEU A 175 -9.33 20.09 8.65
C LEU A 175 -10.14 20.70 9.80
N LEU A 176 -10.71 19.87 10.67
CA LEU A 176 -11.43 20.34 11.86
C LEU A 176 -10.50 21.10 12.84
N SER A 177 -9.25 20.67 12.95
CA SER A 177 -8.24 21.36 13.75
C SER A 177 -7.91 22.74 13.20
N LEU A 178 -7.80 22.90 11.89
CA LEU A 178 -7.58 24.18 11.22
C LEU A 178 -8.77 25.14 11.39
N ASP A 179 -10.00 24.62 11.28
CA ASP A 179 -11.21 25.39 11.57
C ASP A 179 -11.23 25.90 13.02
N GLU A 180 -10.83 25.05 13.97
CA GLU A 180 -10.75 25.46 15.37
C GLU A 180 -9.65 26.49 15.61
N GLN A 181 -8.49 26.37 14.96
CA GLN A 181 -7.43 27.39 14.99
C GLN A 181 -7.91 28.71 14.39
N LEU A 182 -8.66 28.69 13.29
CA LEU A 182 -9.26 29.87 12.70
C LEU A 182 -10.26 30.52 13.68
N ARG A 183 -11.14 29.73 14.28
CA ARG A 183 -12.12 30.20 15.28
C ARG A 183 -11.45 30.89 16.49
N VAL A 184 -10.37 30.28 17.01
CA VAL A 184 -9.57 30.85 18.10
C VAL A 184 -8.93 32.18 17.68
N THR A 185 -8.37 32.21 16.45
CA THR A 185 -7.71 33.39 15.88
C THR A 185 -8.72 34.53 15.66
N GLU A 186 -9.89 34.23 15.09
CA GLU A 186 -10.96 35.22 14.87
C GLU A 186 -11.52 35.78 16.21
N SER A 187 -11.71 34.92 17.22
CA SER A 187 -12.09 35.33 18.55
C SER A 187 -11.03 36.24 19.17
N THR A 188 -9.75 35.92 19.01
CA THR A 188 -8.64 36.75 19.47
C THR A 188 -8.57 38.08 18.69
N LEU A 189 -8.79 38.02 17.36
CA LEU A 189 -8.83 39.22 16.51
C LEU A 189 -9.91 40.22 17.01
N LYS A 190 -11.11 39.72 17.30
CA LYS A 190 -12.20 40.56 17.83
C LYS A 190 -11.79 41.19 19.15
N SER A 191 -11.21 40.45 20.10
CA SER A 191 -10.74 41.00 21.38
C SER A 191 -9.64 42.04 21.18
N ARG A 192 -8.74 41.86 20.19
CA ARG A 192 -7.69 42.85 19.89
C ARG A 192 -8.23 44.09 19.17
N GLU A 193 -9.27 43.96 18.34
CA GLU A 193 -10.00 45.13 17.79
C GLU A 193 -10.66 45.98 18.87
N GLU A 194 -11.32 45.35 19.85
CA GLU A 194 -11.90 46.03 20.98
C GLU A 194 -10.83 46.76 21.82
N ALA A 195 -9.69 46.08 22.08
CA ALA A 195 -8.56 46.70 22.82
C ALA A 195 -7.93 47.84 22.04
N PHE A 196 -7.71 47.73 20.74
CA PHE A 196 -7.21 48.83 19.90
C PHE A 196 -8.16 50.03 19.90
N ASN A 197 -9.46 49.81 19.75
CA ASN A 197 -10.46 50.88 19.78
C ASN A 197 -10.52 51.57 21.14
N LEU A 198 -10.28 50.84 22.23
CA LEU A 198 -10.17 51.43 23.56
C LEU A 198 -8.89 52.28 23.69
N ALA A 199 -7.72 51.72 23.33
CA ALA A 199 -6.44 52.44 23.36
C ALA A 199 -6.46 53.72 22.49
N LYS A 200 -7.12 53.65 21.32
CA LYS A 200 -7.29 54.81 20.44
C LYS A 200 -8.09 55.91 21.12
N ARG A 201 -9.25 55.61 21.72
CA ARG A 201 -10.07 56.63 22.49
C ARG A 201 -9.30 57.19 23.66
N GLN A 202 -8.56 56.37 24.42
CA GLN A 202 -7.74 56.83 25.53
C GLN A 202 -6.61 57.74 25.10
N PHE A 203 -5.96 57.45 23.98
CA PHE A 203 -4.93 58.31 23.39
C PHE A 203 -5.54 59.68 22.95
N GLU A 204 -6.65 59.66 22.21
CA GLU A 204 -7.35 60.88 21.75
C GLU A 204 -7.80 61.81 22.90
N THR A 205 -8.09 61.21 24.06
CA THR A 205 -8.48 61.94 25.28
C THR A 205 -7.30 62.22 26.21
N GLY A 206 -6.07 61.87 25.84
CA GLY A 206 -4.86 62.13 26.63
C GLY A 206 -4.62 61.18 27.81
N TYR A 207 -5.42 60.12 27.94
CA TYR A 207 -5.30 59.16 29.07
C TYR A 207 -4.25 58.06 28.83
N SER A 208 -3.84 57.76 27.57
CA SER A 208 -2.82 56.78 27.26
C SER A 208 -1.72 57.33 26.37
N SER A 209 -0.57 56.64 26.33
CA SER A 209 0.57 57.04 25.51
C SER A 209 0.42 56.58 24.03
N ARG A 210 1.13 57.28 23.14
CA ARG A 210 1.24 56.85 21.72
C ARG A 210 1.88 55.46 21.59
N LEU A 211 2.76 55.08 22.54
CA LEU A 211 3.39 53.76 22.57
C LEU A 211 2.32 52.66 22.71
N GLU A 212 1.40 52.83 23.67
CA GLU A 212 0.31 51.89 23.92
C GLU A 212 -0.61 51.71 22.70
N LEU A 213 -0.97 52.82 22.03
CA LEU A 213 -1.73 52.78 20.79
C LEU A 213 -1.00 52.01 19.71
N MET A 214 0.31 52.24 19.52
CA MET A 214 1.11 51.54 18.49
C MET A 214 1.30 50.06 18.81
N GLN A 215 1.46 49.69 20.10
CA GLN A 215 1.51 48.29 20.54
C GLN A 215 0.20 47.57 20.24
N SER A 216 -0.95 48.18 20.55
CA SER A 216 -2.26 47.58 20.28
C SER A 216 -2.54 47.44 18.78
N ASP A 217 -2.15 48.41 17.94
CA ASP A 217 -2.26 48.31 16.45
C ASP A 217 -1.36 47.19 15.89
N SER A 218 -0.14 47.07 16.38
CA SER A 218 0.78 46.00 16.00
C SER A 218 0.20 44.61 16.27
N GLU A 219 -0.38 44.37 17.42
CA GLU A 219 -1.02 43.10 17.79
C GLU A 219 -2.26 42.81 16.97
N LEU A 220 -3.08 43.82 16.71
CA LEU A 220 -4.24 43.70 15.85
C LEU A 220 -3.83 43.27 14.45
N ARG A 221 -2.82 43.95 13.86
CA ARG A 221 -2.32 43.61 12.52
C ARG A 221 -1.68 42.24 12.46
N SER A 222 -0.90 41.87 13.48
CA SER A 222 -0.29 40.54 13.59
C SER A 222 -1.33 39.41 13.56
N THR A 223 -2.42 39.57 14.35
CA THR A 223 -3.49 38.56 14.36
C THR A 223 -4.29 38.55 13.06
N ARG A 224 -4.59 39.75 12.53
CA ARG A 224 -5.31 39.84 11.24
C ARG A 224 -4.54 39.20 10.12
N ALA A 225 -3.20 39.25 10.10
CA ALA A 225 -2.36 38.62 9.12
C ALA A 225 -2.37 37.08 9.21
N GLN A 226 -2.73 36.48 10.35
CA GLN A 226 -2.82 35.02 10.50
C GLN A 226 -4.10 34.44 9.87
N VAL A 227 -5.19 35.21 9.81
CA VAL A 227 -6.47 34.74 9.26
C VAL A 227 -6.34 34.25 7.81
N PRO A 228 -5.79 35.00 6.85
CA PRO A 228 -5.65 34.51 5.49
C PRO A 228 -4.71 33.31 5.36
N VAL A 229 -3.72 33.16 6.24
CA VAL A 229 -2.83 31.99 6.27
C VAL A 229 -3.63 30.74 6.62
N LEU A 230 -4.46 30.80 7.65
CA LEU A 230 -5.31 29.68 8.07
C LEU A 230 -6.38 29.36 7.00
N GLN A 231 -7.01 30.38 6.41
CA GLN A 231 -7.97 30.18 5.32
C GLN A 231 -7.32 29.49 4.12
N HIS A 232 -6.09 29.84 3.79
CA HIS A 232 -5.34 29.17 2.72
C HIS A 232 -5.04 27.70 3.08
N GLN A 233 -4.61 27.42 4.30
CA GLN A 233 -4.37 26.04 4.76
C GLN A 233 -5.65 25.20 4.76
N ILE A 234 -6.79 25.77 5.15
CA ILE A 234 -8.10 25.11 5.07
C ILE A 234 -8.43 24.75 3.61
N ALA A 235 -8.30 25.70 2.70
CA ALA A 235 -8.55 25.44 1.27
C ALA A 235 -7.63 24.35 0.69
N GLN A 236 -6.35 24.36 1.06
CA GLN A 236 -5.42 23.29 0.67
C GLN A 236 -5.83 21.93 1.23
N GLN A 237 -6.26 21.88 2.49
CA GLN A 237 -6.71 20.64 3.13
C GLN A 237 -8.02 20.11 2.53
N GLU A 238 -8.96 21.00 2.17
CA GLU A 238 -10.18 20.64 1.45
C GLU A 238 -9.87 20.03 0.07
N ASN A 239 -8.93 20.64 -0.66
CA ASN A 239 -8.48 20.11 -1.95
C ASN A 239 -7.83 18.73 -1.80
N ALA A 240 -6.98 18.55 -0.81
CA ALA A 240 -6.33 17.26 -0.53
C ALA A 240 -7.36 16.16 -0.18
N LEU A 241 -8.35 16.50 0.65
CA LEU A 241 -9.45 15.59 0.97
C LEU A 241 -10.29 15.26 -0.27
N SER A 242 -10.62 16.26 -1.10
CA SER A 242 -11.38 16.02 -2.35
C SER A 242 -10.69 15.00 -3.24
N LEU A 243 -9.35 15.08 -3.38
CA LEU A 243 -8.57 14.10 -4.16
C LEU A 243 -8.66 12.70 -3.53
N LEU A 244 -8.55 12.59 -2.21
CA LEU A 244 -8.70 11.31 -1.51
C LEU A 244 -10.10 10.70 -1.70
N LEU A 245 -11.14 11.55 -1.79
CA LEU A 245 -12.53 11.14 -2.03
C LEU A 245 -12.80 10.76 -3.49
N GLY A 246 -11.83 10.88 -4.38
CA GLY A 246 -12.00 10.65 -5.82
C GLY A 246 -12.88 11.71 -6.48
N SER A 247 -12.89 12.94 -5.97
CA SER A 247 -13.67 14.06 -6.50
C SER A 247 -12.79 15.25 -6.91
N ASN A 248 -13.35 16.13 -7.74
CA ASN A 248 -12.68 17.37 -8.07
C ASN A 248 -12.51 18.26 -6.82
N PRO A 249 -11.43 19.07 -6.73
CA PRO A 249 -11.21 20.00 -5.65
C PRO A 249 -12.41 20.90 -5.38
N GLY A 250 -12.81 21.02 -4.12
CA GLY A 250 -13.96 21.81 -3.70
C GLY A 250 -14.13 21.84 -2.19
N ALA A 251 -15.13 22.59 -1.72
CA ALA A 251 -15.45 22.70 -0.30
C ALA A 251 -15.91 21.36 0.26
N VAL A 252 -15.41 21.02 1.45
CA VAL A 252 -15.72 19.79 2.17
C VAL A 252 -16.67 20.10 3.34
N ALA A 253 -17.86 19.51 3.33
CA ALA A 253 -18.81 19.65 4.43
C ALA A 253 -18.26 18.95 5.68
N ARG A 254 -18.47 19.53 6.87
CA ARG A 254 -17.90 19.06 8.13
C ARG A 254 -18.81 19.29 9.33
N SER A 255 -18.52 18.59 10.40
CA SER A 255 -19.20 18.73 11.68
C SER A 255 -18.84 20.06 12.37
N GLU A 256 -19.72 20.50 13.25
CA GLU A 256 -19.64 21.83 13.84
C GLU A 256 -18.47 22.04 14.83
N SER A 257 -17.76 21.02 15.32
CA SER A 257 -16.80 21.23 16.39
C SER A 257 -15.70 20.15 16.51
N PHE A 258 -14.46 20.58 16.33
CA PHE A 258 -13.26 19.82 16.72
C PHE A 258 -13.27 19.43 18.21
N ALA A 259 -13.87 20.24 19.07
CA ALA A 259 -13.95 19.99 20.51
C ALA A 259 -14.71 18.70 20.85
N ARG A 260 -15.71 18.30 20.02
CA ARG A 260 -16.53 17.09 20.22
C ARG A 260 -15.82 15.80 19.84
N LEU A 261 -14.72 15.87 19.07
CA LEU A 261 -13.95 14.67 18.78
C LEU A 261 -13.30 14.14 20.06
N THR A 262 -13.73 12.95 20.43
CA THR A 262 -13.17 12.25 21.60
C THR A 262 -12.01 11.36 21.17
N PRO A 263 -10.96 11.22 22.01
CA PRO A 263 -9.91 10.25 21.74
C PRO A 263 -10.46 8.84 21.62
N LEU A 264 -9.93 8.09 20.65
CA LEU A 264 -10.30 6.69 20.42
C LEU A 264 -9.84 5.82 21.59
N LYS A 265 -10.59 4.74 21.87
CA LYS A 265 -10.14 3.71 22.80
C LYS A 265 -8.93 3.00 22.19
N LEU A 266 -7.88 2.83 22.97
CA LEU A 266 -6.66 2.17 22.50
C LEU A 266 -6.89 0.66 22.42
N PRO A 267 -6.78 0.04 21.22
CA PRO A 267 -6.78 -1.40 21.11
C PRO A 267 -5.45 -1.94 21.67
N SER A 268 -5.54 -3.03 22.43
CA SER A 268 -4.37 -3.71 22.94
C SER A 268 -4.26 -5.09 22.29
N GLN A 269 -3.18 -5.33 21.56
CA GLN A 269 -2.90 -6.59 20.88
C GLN A 269 -1.47 -7.04 21.19
N LEU A 270 -1.24 -8.37 21.13
CA LEU A 270 0.11 -8.92 21.26
C LEU A 270 0.93 -8.63 19.99
N PRO A 271 2.24 -8.41 20.12
CA PRO A 271 3.11 -8.19 18.95
C PRO A 271 3.02 -9.31 17.89
N SER A 272 2.88 -10.55 18.31
CA SER A 272 2.77 -11.71 17.42
C SER A 272 1.52 -11.69 16.52
N THR A 273 0.42 -11.04 16.94
CA THR A 273 -0.81 -10.98 16.15
C THR A 273 -0.70 -10.09 14.91
N LEU A 274 0.28 -9.16 14.88
CA LEU A 274 0.52 -8.31 13.71
C LEU A 274 0.88 -9.09 12.46
N LEU A 275 1.61 -10.20 12.61
CA LEU A 275 2.10 -11.00 11.49
C LEU A 275 0.96 -11.46 10.56
N ASN A 276 -0.20 -11.75 11.13
CA ASN A 276 -1.36 -12.24 10.40
C ASN A 276 -2.42 -11.15 10.11
N ARG A 277 -2.26 -9.96 10.71
CA ARG A 277 -3.28 -8.90 10.63
C ARG A 277 -2.87 -7.69 9.79
N ARG A 278 -1.57 -7.49 9.57
CA ARG A 278 -1.11 -6.39 8.73
C ARG A 278 -1.03 -6.82 7.27
N PRO A 279 -1.79 -6.15 6.39
CA PRO A 279 -1.79 -6.51 4.97
C PRO A 279 -0.41 -6.38 4.30
N ASP A 280 0.42 -5.40 4.70
CA ASP A 280 1.76 -5.21 4.16
C ASP A 280 2.73 -6.33 4.56
N ILE A 281 2.58 -6.89 5.76
CA ILE A 281 3.35 -8.06 6.21
C ILE A 281 2.93 -9.30 5.41
N VAL A 282 1.61 -9.53 5.27
CA VAL A 282 1.07 -10.64 4.47
C VAL A 282 1.51 -10.51 3.00
N GLN A 283 1.48 -9.31 2.45
CA GLN A 283 1.99 -9.05 1.10
C GLN A 283 3.45 -9.47 0.95
N ALA A 284 4.32 -9.04 1.87
CA ALA A 284 5.75 -9.35 1.83
C ALA A 284 6.02 -10.86 2.03
N GLU A 285 5.25 -11.54 2.89
CA GLU A 285 5.29 -12.99 3.07
C GLU A 285 4.93 -13.72 1.76
N ARG A 286 3.83 -13.34 1.10
CA ARG A 286 3.40 -13.95 -0.16
C ARG A 286 4.39 -13.69 -1.31
N GLN A 287 5.05 -12.54 -1.32
CA GLN A 287 6.15 -12.25 -2.25
C GLN A 287 7.36 -13.18 -2.02
N LEU A 288 7.67 -13.50 -0.75
CA LEU A 288 8.72 -14.47 -0.42
C LEU A 288 8.35 -15.87 -0.90
N VAL A 289 7.11 -16.32 -0.70
CA VAL A 289 6.60 -17.60 -1.21
C VAL A 289 6.67 -17.66 -2.74
N ALA A 290 6.36 -16.56 -3.42
CA ALA A 290 6.49 -16.46 -4.89
C ALA A 290 7.96 -16.60 -5.32
N ALA A 291 8.90 -16.00 -4.60
CA ALA A 291 10.32 -16.09 -4.87
C ALA A 291 10.89 -17.50 -4.58
N ASP A 292 10.42 -18.19 -3.53
CA ASP A 292 10.75 -19.60 -3.26
C ASP A 292 10.30 -20.50 -4.43
N SER A 293 9.07 -20.29 -4.92
CA SER A 293 8.53 -21.04 -6.07
C SER A 293 9.30 -20.76 -7.37
N SER A 294 9.68 -19.50 -7.61
CA SER A 294 10.50 -19.11 -8.76
C SER A 294 11.91 -19.74 -8.72
N LEU A 295 12.50 -19.83 -7.54
CA LEU A 295 13.78 -20.53 -7.35
C LEU A 295 13.63 -22.03 -7.61
N ALA A 296 12.53 -22.64 -7.18
CA ALA A 296 12.24 -24.05 -7.47
C ALA A 296 12.13 -24.30 -8.99
N ALA A 297 11.42 -23.44 -9.72
CA ALA A 297 11.32 -23.49 -11.17
C ALA A 297 12.70 -23.38 -11.85
N SER A 298 13.53 -22.42 -11.40
CA SER A 298 14.87 -22.21 -11.96
C SER A 298 15.79 -23.40 -11.72
N ARG A 299 15.73 -24.07 -10.55
CA ARG A 299 16.48 -25.29 -10.25
C ARG A 299 15.98 -26.46 -11.06
N ALA A 300 14.67 -26.61 -11.23
CA ALA A 300 14.06 -27.65 -12.04
C ALA A 300 14.44 -27.52 -13.52
N SER A 301 14.65 -26.31 -14.02
CA SER A 301 15.09 -26.05 -15.41
C SER A 301 16.53 -26.53 -15.73
N LEU A 302 17.33 -26.91 -14.72
CA LEU A 302 18.62 -27.58 -14.91
C LEU A 302 18.49 -29.02 -15.34
N LEU A 303 17.31 -29.62 -15.21
CA LEU A 303 17.02 -31.01 -15.48
C LEU A 303 16.49 -31.20 -16.94
N PRO A 304 16.55 -32.42 -17.53
CA PRO A 304 16.09 -32.63 -18.86
C PRO A 304 14.59 -32.38 -19.03
N SER A 305 14.18 -31.60 -20.02
CA SER A 305 12.77 -31.42 -20.39
C SER A 305 12.27 -32.55 -21.28
N ILE A 306 10.99 -32.88 -21.13
CA ILE A 306 10.29 -33.88 -21.92
C ILE A 306 9.11 -33.22 -22.61
N ASN A 307 9.14 -33.21 -23.94
CA ASN A 307 8.06 -32.67 -24.75
C ASN A 307 7.40 -33.77 -25.58
N LEU A 308 6.07 -33.80 -25.57
CA LEU A 308 5.24 -34.67 -26.44
C LEU A 308 4.59 -33.80 -27.48
N THR A 309 4.70 -34.24 -28.76
CA THR A 309 4.10 -33.51 -29.88
C THR A 309 3.32 -34.49 -30.78
N ALA A 310 2.11 -34.10 -31.17
CA ALA A 310 1.31 -34.81 -32.17
C ALA A 310 0.85 -33.78 -33.22
N THR A 311 1.05 -34.10 -34.48
CA THR A 311 0.67 -33.26 -35.61
C THR A 311 -0.17 -34.04 -36.60
N GLY A 312 -1.36 -33.53 -36.92
CA GLY A 312 -2.16 -33.95 -38.07
C GLY A 312 -2.08 -32.86 -39.13
N SER A 313 -1.86 -33.24 -40.41
CA SER A 313 -1.83 -32.25 -41.47
C SER A 313 -2.41 -32.78 -42.77
N ILE A 314 -2.93 -31.87 -43.56
CA ILE A 314 -3.36 -32.08 -44.94
C ILE A 314 -2.46 -31.26 -45.86
N GLN A 315 -2.11 -31.81 -47.03
CA GLN A 315 -1.28 -31.05 -47.96
C GLN A 315 -1.63 -31.37 -49.43
N ASP A 316 -1.45 -30.37 -50.29
CA ASP A 316 -1.56 -30.51 -51.75
C ASP A 316 -0.64 -29.49 -52.47
N ARG A 317 -0.46 -29.67 -53.79
CA ARG A 317 0.31 -28.75 -54.63
C ARG A 317 -0.46 -27.51 -55.05
N THR A 318 -1.79 -27.57 -54.93
CA THR A 318 -2.73 -26.50 -55.27
C THR A 318 -3.59 -26.17 -54.07
N LEU A 319 -4.02 -24.92 -53.98
CA LEU A 319 -4.90 -24.48 -52.88
C LEU A 319 -6.28 -25.14 -52.99
N SER A 320 -6.80 -25.37 -54.21
CA SER A 320 -8.05 -26.10 -54.44
C SER A 320 -7.93 -27.56 -54.02
N GLY A 321 -6.84 -28.26 -54.41
CA GLY A 321 -6.61 -29.64 -54.03
C GLY A 321 -6.52 -29.86 -52.52
N LEU A 322 -6.09 -28.82 -51.77
CA LEU A 322 -6.09 -28.88 -50.30
C LEU A 322 -7.50 -29.04 -49.72
N LEU A 323 -8.55 -28.58 -50.40
CA LEU A 323 -9.95 -28.69 -49.99
C LEU A 323 -10.65 -29.89 -50.57
N ASP A 324 -10.27 -30.30 -51.81
CA ASP A 324 -10.98 -31.34 -52.55
C ASP A 324 -10.49 -32.77 -52.20
N ASN A 325 -9.18 -33.01 -52.25
CA ASN A 325 -8.61 -34.36 -52.00
C ASN A 325 -7.17 -34.26 -51.48
N PRO A 326 -6.93 -33.72 -50.29
CA PRO A 326 -5.59 -33.54 -49.78
C PRO A 326 -4.95 -34.83 -49.31
N LEU A 327 -3.61 -34.90 -49.43
CA LEU A 327 -2.84 -35.95 -48.76
C LEU A 327 -2.86 -35.73 -47.24
N GLN A 328 -3.38 -36.72 -46.51
CA GLN A 328 -3.44 -36.72 -45.06
C GLN A 328 -2.18 -37.32 -44.45
N LEU A 329 -1.57 -36.61 -43.53
CA LEU A 329 -0.35 -37.04 -42.84
C LEU A 329 -0.53 -36.82 -41.33
N TRP A 330 0.07 -37.70 -40.56
CA TRP A 330 0.13 -37.52 -39.10
C TRP A 330 1.49 -37.98 -38.58
N SER A 331 1.87 -37.39 -37.46
CA SER A 331 3.05 -37.83 -36.70
C SER A 331 2.77 -37.64 -35.21
N ALA A 332 3.26 -38.54 -34.39
CA ALA A 332 3.27 -38.40 -32.93
C ALA A 332 4.64 -38.83 -32.42
N GLY A 333 5.18 -38.07 -31.48
CA GLY A 333 6.51 -38.35 -30.94
C GLY A 333 6.75 -37.66 -29.61
N GLY A 334 7.82 -38.06 -28.95
CA GLY A 334 8.32 -37.41 -27.73
C GLY A 334 9.80 -37.09 -27.90
N SER A 335 10.24 -35.99 -27.33
CA SER A 335 11.63 -35.58 -27.29
C SER A 335 12.09 -35.34 -25.84
N ILE A 336 13.33 -35.70 -25.55
CA ILE A 336 14.00 -35.41 -24.27
C ILE A 336 15.18 -34.53 -24.63
N LEU A 337 15.22 -33.34 -24.03
CA LEU A 337 16.28 -32.34 -24.20
C LEU A 337 17.00 -32.08 -22.89
N ALA A 338 18.29 -32.42 -22.83
CA ALA A 338 19.14 -32.13 -21.68
C ALA A 338 20.10 -30.98 -21.99
N PRO A 339 20.16 -29.91 -21.19
CA PRO A 339 21.08 -28.80 -21.38
C PRO A 339 22.51 -29.24 -20.97
N LEU A 340 23.44 -29.31 -21.93
CA LEU A 340 24.83 -29.72 -21.65
C LEU A 340 25.80 -28.53 -21.64
N LEU A 341 25.81 -27.73 -22.71
CA LEU A 341 26.80 -26.65 -22.90
C LEU A 341 26.33 -25.30 -22.35
N ASN A 342 25.03 -25.04 -22.31
CA ASN A 342 24.47 -23.81 -21.76
C ASN A 342 24.21 -23.86 -20.23
N ARG A 343 24.76 -24.88 -19.56
CA ARG A 343 24.56 -25.09 -18.11
C ARG A 343 25.07 -23.92 -17.26
N GLN A 344 26.10 -23.20 -17.75
CA GLN A 344 26.59 -21.99 -17.09
C GLN A 344 25.51 -20.89 -17.03
N ALA A 345 24.79 -20.63 -18.10
CA ALA A 345 23.71 -19.65 -18.14
C ALA A 345 22.54 -20.05 -17.22
N LEU A 346 22.20 -21.33 -17.20
CA LEU A 346 21.14 -21.85 -16.32
C LEU A 346 21.54 -21.79 -14.83
N ASN A 347 22.79 -22.09 -14.48
CA ASN A 347 23.30 -21.91 -13.11
C ASN A 347 23.26 -20.43 -12.71
N ALA A 348 23.67 -19.51 -13.59
CA ALA A 348 23.56 -18.07 -13.34
C ALA A 348 22.09 -17.64 -13.09
N GLN A 349 21.13 -18.26 -13.82
CA GLN A 349 19.69 -18.01 -13.57
C GLN A 349 19.24 -18.51 -12.20
N VAL A 350 19.75 -19.65 -11.72
CA VAL A 350 19.51 -20.13 -10.35
C VAL A 350 20.10 -19.17 -9.32
N ASP A 351 21.33 -18.67 -9.54
CA ASP A 351 21.97 -17.70 -8.63
C ASP A 351 21.20 -16.37 -8.59
N ILE A 352 20.68 -15.91 -9.73
CA ILE A 352 19.77 -14.75 -9.81
C ILE A 352 18.52 -15.00 -8.96
N SER A 353 17.84 -16.12 -9.16
CA SER A 353 16.62 -16.47 -8.42
C SER A 353 16.88 -16.64 -6.93
N GLN A 354 18.03 -17.22 -6.55
CA GLN A 354 18.45 -17.32 -5.15
C GLN A 354 18.68 -15.93 -4.53
N SER A 355 19.29 -15.01 -5.27
CA SER A 355 19.53 -13.64 -4.83
C SER A 355 18.21 -12.87 -4.68
N GLN A 356 17.27 -13.04 -5.61
CA GLN A 356 15.92 -12.44 -5.54
C GLN A 356 15.13 -12.98 -4.33
N ARG A 357 15.22 -14.28 -4.07
CA ARG A 357 14.63 -14.89 -2.87
C ARG A 357 15.20 -14.28 -1.58
N ASN A 358 16.53 -14.11 -1.49
CA ASN A 358 17.17 -13.48 -0.33
C ASN A 358 16.74 -12.02 -0.17
N GLN A 359 16.59 -11.27 -1.27
CA GLN A 359 16.05 -9.92 -1.25
C GLN A 359 14.60 -9.89 -0.70
N ALA A 360 13.73 -10.81 -1.14
CA ALA A 360 12.38 -10.94 -0.64
C ALA A 360 12.34 -11.28 0.86
N LEU A 361 13.24 -12.17 1.33
CA LEU A 361 13.39 -12.50 2.75
C LEU A 361 13.75 -11.24 3.58
N TYR A 362 14.76 -10.49 3.15
CA TYR A 362 15.17 -9.27 3.85
C TYR A 362 14.11 -8.17 3.79
N ALA A 363 13.35 -8.09 2.70
CA ALA A 363 12.22 -7.17 2.58
C ALA A 363 11.11 -7.53 3.57
N TYR A 364 10.77 -8.81 3.70
CA TYR A 364 9.82 -9.30 4.70
C TYR A 364 10.28 -8.95 6.13
N GLU A 365 11.53 -9.29 6.50
CA GLU A 365 12.07 -8.96 7.82
C GLU A 365 12.04 -7.45 8.11
N LYS A 366 12.39 -6.62 7.12
CA LYS A 366 12.34 -5.16 7.23
C LYS A 366 10.92 -4.68 7.47
N THR A 367 9.94 -5.21 6.75
CA THR A 367 8.52 -4.85 6.90
C THR A 367 8.02 -5.17 8.31
N VAL A 368 8.37 -6.36 8.84
CA VAL A 368 8.00 -6.73 10.21
C VAL A 368 8.65 -5.82 11.26
N ARG A 369 9.96 -5.50 11.11
CA ARG A 369 10.65 -4.59 12.03
C ARG A 369 10.06 -3.18 11.99
N ASN A 370 9.72 -2.67 10.81
CA ASN A 370 9.05 -1.38 10.65
C ASN A 370 7.68 -1.37 11.32
N ALA A 371 6.92 -2.45 11.17
CA ALA A 371 5.62 -2.59 11.81
C ALA A 371 5.71 -2.50 13.35
N PHE A 372 6.68 -3.17 13.95
CA PHE A 372 6.92 -3.07 15.40
C PHE A 372 7.33 -1.66 15.82
N ALA A 373 8.17 -0.98 15.02
CA ALA A 373 8.59 0.39 15.28
C ALA A 373 7.39 1.36 15.21
N GLU A 374 6.53 1.23 14.19
CA GLU A 374 5.33 2.06 14.04
C GLU A 374 4.39 1.94 15.24
N VAL A 375 4.11 0.73 15.71
CA VAL A 375 3.24 0.53 16.89
C VAL A 375 3.88 1.13 18.14
N ASN A 376 5.15 0.85 18.42
CA ASN A 376 5.84 1.40 19.58
C ASN A 376 5.88 2.93 19.56
N ASN A 377 6.20 3.54 18.40
CA ASN A 377 6.23 4.99 18.24
C ASN A 377 4.83 5.60 18.44
N SER A 378 3.78 4.95 17.93
CA SER A 378 2.41 5.44 18.08
C SER A 378 1.93 5.38 19.54
N LEU A 379 2.24 4.30 20.25
CA LEU A 379 1.89 4.16 21.68
C LEU A 379 2.62 5.19 22.54
N ASP A 380 3.92 5.41 22.31
CA ASP A 380 4.68 6.45 23.02
C ASP A 380 4.13 7.83 22.70
N ALA A 381 3.90 8.16 21.42
CA ALA A 381 3.33 9.45 21.02
C ALA A 381 1.98 9.73 21.67
N ILE A 382 1.08 8.75 21.73
CA ILE A 382 -0.22 8.89 22.39
C ILE A 382 -0.03 9.24 23.87
N THR A 383 0.83 8.50 24.56
CA THR A 383 1.11 8.74 25.98
C THR A 383 1.65 10.16 26.21
N ARG A 384 2.65 10.58 25.43
CA ARG A 384 3.26 11.91 25.57
C ARG A 384 2.32 13.05 25.20
N TYR A 385 1.53 12.88 24.14
CA TYR A 385 0.53 13.91 23.80
C TYR A 385 -0.60 14.00 24.82
N GLN A 386 -1.00 12.91 25.49
CA GLN A 386 -1.95 12.95 26.58
C GLN A 386 -1.41 13.71 27.80
N GLU A 387 -0.17 13.40 28.21
CA GLU A 387 0.53 14.13 29.28
C GLU A 387 0.63 15.63 28.94
N GLN A 388 1.11 15.96 27.75
CA GLN A 388 1.25 17.35 27.28
C GLN A 388 -0.09 18.08 27.21
N LEU A 389 -1.14 17.42 26.72
CA LEU A 389 -2.49 18.02 26.64
C LEU A 389 -3.05 18.34 28.02
N THR A 390 -2.81 17.48 29.01
CA THR A 390 -3.24 17.70 30.39
C THR A 390 -2.62 18.97 30.97
N GLU A 391 -1.31 19.16 30.82
CA GLU A 391 -0.60 20.34 31.28
C GLU A 391 -1.01 21.61 30.53
N LEU A 392 -1.20 21.51 29.20
CA LEU A 392 -1.64 22.65 28.39
C LEU A 392 -3.07 23.11 28.75
N LEU A 393 -3.98 22.19 29.07
CA LEU A 393 -5.33 22.53 29.51
C LEU A 393 -5.32 23.22 30.90
N ALA A 394 -4.48 22.76 31.83
CA ALA A 394 -4.27 23.41 33.09
C ALA A 394 -3.66 24.82 32.90
N GLN A 395 -2.63 24.94 32.05
CA GLN A 395 -2.03 26.23 31.70
C GLN A 395 -3.03 27.19 31.05
N GLN A 396 -3.91 26.69 30.17
CA GLN A 396 -4.97 27.49 29.53
C GLN A 396 -5.90 28.09 30.55
N ALA A 397 -6.33 27.32 31.55
CA ALA A 397 -7.18 27.83 32.64
C ALA A 397 -6.49 28.93 33.44
N VAL A 398 -5.21 28.77 33.81
CA VAL A 398 -4.40 29.75 34.48
C VAL A 398 -4.21 31.02 33.63
N ALA A 399 -3.87 30.86 32.34
CA ALA A 399 -3.70 32.00 31.43
C ALA A 399 -4.99 32.81 31.23
N GLN A 400 -6.14 32.11 31.17
CA GLN A 400 -7.44 32.76 31.07
C GLN A 400 -7.77 33.61 32.33
N GLU A 401 -7.49 33.09 33.51
CA GLU A 401 -7.67 33.81 34.76
C GLU A 401 -6.66 34.97 34.89
N THR A 402 -5.40 34.76 34.48
CA THR A 402 -4.38 35.82 34.44
C THR A 402 -4.82 36.96 33.55
N LEU A 403 -5.35 36.70 32.37
CA LEU A 403 -5.87 37.72 31.47
C LEU A 403 -7.05 38.49 32.12
N ARG A 404 -7.98 37.78 32.77
CA ARG A 404 -9.10 38.39 33.47
C ARG A 404 -8.62 39.35 34.57
N ILE A 405 -7.64 38.95 35.38
CA ILE A 405 -7.03 39.76 36.43
C ILE A 405 -6.29 40.97 35.84
N ALA A 406 -5.46 40.77 34.81
CA ALA A 406 -4.71 41.83 34.14
C ALA A 406 -5.64 42.90 33.55
N GLN A 407 -6.71 42.51 32.88
CA GLN A 407 -7.73 43.39 32.33
C GLN A 407 -8.44 44.22 33.43
N ASN A 408 -8.80 43.59 34.56
CA ASN A 408 -9.43 44.28 35.66
C ASN A 408 -8.49 45.32 36.31
N ARG A 409 -7.22 44.95 36.53
CA ARG A 409 -6.23 45.90 37.12
C ARG A 409 -5.95 47.09 36.18
N TYR A 410 -5.82 46.81 34.87
CA TYR A 410 -5.62 47.87 33.87
C TYR A 410 -6.81 48.83 33.81
N ARG A 411 -8.06 48.34 33.79
CA ARG A 411 -9.26 49.17 33.77
C ARG A 411 -9.37 50.07 35.02
N ASN A 412 -8.83 49.64 36.16
CA ASN A 412 -8.82 50.39 37.40
C ASN A 412 -7.53 51.21 37.61
N GLY A 413 -6.64 51.26 36.63
CA GLY A 413 -5.39 52.05 36.68
C GLY A 413 -4.27 51.44 37.55
N TYR A 414 -4.37 50.17 37.96
CA TYR A 414 -3.41 49.50 38.85
C TYR A 414 -2.31 48.73 38.09
N SER A 415 -2.36 48.68 36.79
CA SER A 415 -1.32 48.03 35.98
C SER A 415 -1.22 48.66 34.59
N SER A 416 -0.08 48.40 33.91
CA SER A 416 0.15 48.88 32.54
C SER A 416 -0.63 48.05 31.51
N TYR A 417 -0.82 48.61 30.31
CA TYR A 417 -1.37 47.87 29.18
C TYR A 417 -0.47 46.67 28.76
N LEU A 418 0.84 46.79 29.03
CA LEU A 418 1.80 45.73 28.72
C LEU A 418 1.44 44.42 29.44
N ASP A 419 0.95 44.48 30.69
CA ASP A 419 0.54 43.28 31.43
C ASP A 419 -0.66 42.59 30.78
N VAL A 420 -1.62 43.37 30.26
CA VAL A 420 -2.77 42.85 29.51
C VAL A 420 -2.30 42.21 28.19
N LEU A 421 -1.39 42.88 27.49
CA LEU A 421 -0.84 42.44 26.23
C LEU A 421 -0.09 41.10 26.38
N ASP A 422 0.74 40.97 27.39
CA ASP A 422 1.48 39.76 27.70
C ASP A 422 0.53 38.60 28.05
N ALA A 423 -0.47 38.86 28.90
CA ALA A 423 -1.50 37.86 29.23
C ALA A 423 -2.32 37.42 28.01
N GLN A 424 -2.65 38.37 27.10
CA GLN A 424 -3.34 38.03 25.83
C GLN A 424 -2.48 37.15 24.90
N ARG A 425 -1.20 37.48 24.74
CA ARG A 425 -0.25 36.69 23.93
C ARG A 425 -0.10 35.30 24.51
N THR A 426 0.08 35.18 25.82
CA THR A 426 0.19 33.90 26.51
C THR A 426 -1.05 33.04 26.31
N LEU A 427 -2.24 33.57 26.51
CA LEU A 427 -3.49 32.86 26.35
C LEU A 427 -3.67 32.38 24.90
N PHE A 428 -3.43 33.24 23.91
CA PHE A 428 -3.53 32.87 22.50
C PHE A 428 -2.54 31.77 22.11
N SER A 429 -1.30 31.88 22.58
CA SER A 429 -0.26 30.83 22.32
C SER A 429 -0.66 29.49 22.93
N VAL A 430 -1.17 29.47 24.16
CA VAL A 430 -1.60 28.22 24.82
C VAL A 430 -2.83 27.64 24.14
N GLN A 431 -3.83 28.46 23.76
CA GLN A 431 -5.01 28.00 23.07
C GLN A 431 -4.65 27.31 21.72
N THR A 432 -3.77 27.93 20.94
CA THR A 432 -3.30 27.33 19.68
C THR A 432 -2.51 26.04 19.91
N SER A 433 -1.68 25.98 20.96
CA SER A 433 -0.95 24.77 21.37
C SER A 433 -1.88 23.64 21.79
N VAL A 434 -2.96 23.93 22.54
CA VAL A 434 -3.99 22.94 22.92
C VAL A 434 -4.63 22.32 21.67
N VAL A 435 -5.03 23.14 20.69
CA VAL A 435 -5.61 22.64 19.43
C VAL A 435 -4.61 21.75 18.70
N GLN A 436 -3.35 22.20 18.58
CA GLN A 436 -2.30 21.45 17.88
C GLN A 436 -2.00 20.12 18.56
N VAL A 437 -1.84 20.07 19.88
CA VAL A 437 -1.52 18.85 20.63
C VAL A 437 -2.69 17.89 20.62
N LYS A 438 -3.94 18.38 20.72
CA LYS A 438 -5.13 17.54 20.56
C LYS A 438 -5.20 16.92 19.15
N ASN A 439 -4.88 17.70 18.12
CA ASN A 439 -4.77 17.17 16.75
C ASN A 439 -3.71 16.07 16.66
N ASN A 440 -2.52 16.31 17.16
CA ASN A 440 -1.42 15.33 17.15
C ASN A 440 -1.79 14.04 17.90
N LEU A 441 -2.51 14.13 19.01
CA LEU A 441 -3.02 12.99 19.75
C LEU A 441 -3.99 12.15 18.91
N LEU A 442 -4.96 12.79 18.26
CA LEU A 442 -5.94 12.11 17.42
C LEU A 442 -5.26 11.46 16.20
N LEU A 443 -4.30 12.14 15.58
CA LEU A 443 -3.51 11.60 14.47
C LEU A 443 -2.67 10.39 14.91
N ALA A 444 -2.02 10.45 16.08
CA ALA A 444 -1.26 9.32 16.63
C ALA A 444 -2.14 8.10 16.87
N GLN A 445 -3.39 8.29 17.31
CA GLN A 445 -4.36 7.22 17.47
C GLN A 445 -4.77 6.60 16.11
N ILE A 446 -5.01 7.41 15.08
CA ILE A 446 -5.29 6.93 13.72
C ILE A 446 -4.11 6.11 13.19
N VAL A 447 -2.88 6.60 13.38
CA VAL A 447 -1.66 5.88 12.99
C VAL A 447 -1.53 4.55 13.73
N LEU A 448 -1.86 4.50 15.03
CA LEU A 448 -1.87 3.25 15.80
C LEU A 448 -2.88 2.23 15.24
N TYR A 449 -4.11 2.66 14.93
CA TYR A 449 -5.10 1.76 14.33
C TYR A 449 -4.63 1.19 12.99
N ARG A 450 -4.02 2.03 12.15
CA ARG A 450 -3.39 1.59 10.90
C ARG A 450 -2.23 0.61 11.17
N ALA A 451 -1.35 0.94 12.11
CA ALA A 451 -0.19 0.13 12.45
C ALA A 451 -0.56 -1.25 13.02
N LEU A 452 -1.73 -1.36 13.66
CA LEU A 452 -2.31 -2.62 14.14
C LEU A 452 -3.09 -3.40 13.07
N GLY A 453 -3.09 -2.94 11.81
CA GLY A 453 -3.77 -3.58 10.69
C GLY A 453 -5.22 -3.15 10.49
N GLY A 454 -5.72 -2.12 11.20
CA GLY A 454 -7.03 -1.49 10.97
C GLY A 454 -8.23 -2.40 11.02
N GLY A 455 -8.15 -3.53 11.73
CA GLY A 455 -9.21 -4.53 11.78
C GLY A 455 -9.32 -5.39 10.52
N TRP A 456 -8.40 -5.27 9.56
CA TRP A 456 -8.25 -6.24 8.48
C TRP A 456 -7.81 -7.57 9.11
N GLY A 457 -8.59 -8.56 8.98
CA GLY A 457 -8.28 -9.84 9.54
C GLY A 457 -9.36 -10.83 9.24
N SER A 458 -8.93 -11.97 8.79
CA SER A 458 -9.65 -13.26 8.72
C SER A 458 -11.19 -13.12 8.66
N ALA A 459 -11.71 -13.04 7.47
CA ALA A 459 -12.99 -13.69 7.21
C ALA A 459 -12.78 -15.20 7.37
#